data_945149e33d5747b519f1a975935c28cb
#
_entry.id   945149e33d5747b519f1a975935c28cb
#
_cell.length_a   1.000
_cell.length_b   1.000
_cell.length_c   1.000
_cell.angle_alpha   90.00
_cell.angle_beta   90.00
_cell.angle_gamma   90.00
#
_symmetry.space_group_name_H-M   'P 1'
#
loop_
_entity.id
_entity.type
_entity.pdbx_description
1 polymer ?
#
loop_
_entity_poly.entity_id
_entity_poly.type
_entity_poly.pdbx_seq_one_letter_code
_entity_poly.pdbx_strand_id
1 'polypeptide(L)'
;MRHAVVLLSGGLDSAVTLALCKRDGFEPHALSFEYGQRHAIEIAAAQRVAASMHVQDHRIATIDLRVFGGSALTDEAIEVPRRHSERSGAESRNPVEAATRAATGSLDFARDDGIPVTYVPARNTIFLSYALAFAEVIGASDIFIGVNAVDYSGYPDCRPEFLAAFQQLAGLATKAGVQGKRMMIRAPLLALSKAEIVREGVKLGVDFALTHSCYAPAEDRAACGCCDSCQLRLAGFREAGVKDPIRYV
;
A
#
# COMPACT_ATOMS: atom_id res chain seq x y z
N MET A 1 -8.46 -5.83 25.51
CA MET A 1 -7.86 -5.12 24.37
C MET A 1 -8.75 -5.31 23.16
N ARG A 2 -8.89 -4.35 22.25
CA ARG A 2 -9.67 -4.52 21.02
C ARG A 2 -8.77 -5.16 19.96
N HIS A 3 -9.19 -6.27 19.36
CA HIS A 3 -8.46 -6.91 18.27
C HIS A 3 -8.76 -6.23 16.93
N ALA A 4 -7.76 -6.11 16.06
CA ALA A 4 -7.92 -5.62 14.70
C ALA A 4 -7.07 -6.44 13.72
N VAL A 5 -7.57 -6.67 12.52
CA VAL A 5 -6.75 -7.20 11.42
C VAL A 5 -6.04 -6.04 10.73
N VAL A 6 -4.75 -6.18 10.45
CA VAL A 6 -3.95 -5.19 9.73
C VAL A 6 -3.39 -5.82 8.46
N LEU A 7 -3.74 -5.28 7.29
CA LEU A 7 -3.13 -5.66 6.02
C LEU A 7 -1.69 -5.13 5.96
N LEU A 8 -0.71 -6.05 6.02
CA LEU A 8 0.71 -5.72 6.13
C LEU A 8 1.47 -6.21 4.90
N SER A 9 1.81 -5.29 3.98
CA SER A 9 2.57 -5.62 2.77
C SER A 9 4.09 -5.58 2.96
N GLY A 10 4.58 -4.99 4.06
CA GLY A 10 6.00 -4.71 4.29
C GLY A 10 6.50 -3.41 3.65
N GLY A 11 5.64 -2.68 2.95
CA GLY A 11 5.90 -1.34 2.46
C GLY A 11 5.73 -0.26 3.55
N LEU A 12 6.22 0.96 3.24
CA LEU A 12 6.19 2.12 4.13
C LEU A 12 4.79 2.39 4.70
N ASP A 13 3.77 2.43 3.84
CA ASP A 13 2.41 2.79 4.22
C ASP A 13 1.80 1.75 5.18
N SER A 14 1.97 0.47 4.90
CA SER A 14 1.46 -0.61 5.75
C SER A 14 2.15 -0.65 7.12
N ALA A 15 3.45 -0.31 7.18
CA ALA A 15 4.19 -0.22 8.44
C ALA A 15 3.65 0.93 9.31
N VAL A 16 3.39 2.10 8.73
CA VAL A 16 2.79 3.23 9.45
C VAL A 16 1.37 2.91 9.88
N THR A 17 0.58 2.23 9.04
CA THR A 17 -0.77 1.77 9.38
C THR A 17 -0.77 0.84 10.58
N LEU A 18 0.18 -0.09 10.65
CA LEU A 18 0.34 -0.98 11.82
C LEU A 18 0.68 -0.20 13.08
N ALA A 19 1.59 0.78 12.99
CA ALA A 19 1.93 1.64 14.12
C ALA A 19 0.73 2.46 14.62
N LEU A 20 -0.08 2.99 13.70
CA LEU A 20 -1.32 3.72 14.00
C LEU A 20 -2.36 2.81 14.66
N CYS A 21 -2.52 1.58 14.20
CA CYS A 21 -3.40 0.59 14.84
C CYS A 21 -3.01 0.38 16.33
N LYS A 22 -1.72 0.22 16.61
CA LYS A 22 -1.21 0.07 17.99
C LYS A 22 -1.40 1.34 18.82
N ARG A 23 -1.11 2.52 18.26
CA ARG A 23 -1.33 3.81 18.91
C ARG A 23 -2.79 3.98 19.36
N ASP A 24 -3.73 3.54 18.53
CA ASP A 24 -5.17 3.65 18.78
C ASP A 24 -5.69 2.59 19.76
N GLY A 25 -4.79 1.81 20.37
CA GLY A 25 -5.09 0.86 21.45
C GLY A 25 -5.66 -0.47 20.97
N PHE A 26 -5.38 -0.86 19.72
CA PHE A 26 -5.73 -2.17 19.22
C PHE A 26 -4.58 -3.18 19.39
N GLU A 27 -4.94 -4.44 19.59
CA GLU A 27 -4.05 -5.59 19.41
C GLU A 27 -4.07 -6.00 17.93
N PRO A 28 -2.95 -5.81 17.18
CA PRO A 28 -2.93 -6.10 15.75
C PRO A 28 -2.72 -7.59 15.47
N HIS A 29 -3.54 -8.13 14.58
CA HIS A 29 -3.34 -9.40 13.89
C HIS A 29 -2.95 -9.08 12.44
N ALA A 30 -1.68 -9.26 12.09
CA ALA A 30 -1.19 -8.92 10.77
C ALA A 30 -1.55 -10.00 9.74
N LEU A 31 -1.96 -9.56 8.55
CA LEU A 31 -2.22 -10.42 7.41
C LEU A 31 -1.45 -9.92 6.20
N SER A 32 -0.55 -10.75 5.69
CA SER A 32 0.23 -10.53 4.48
C SER A 32 -0.19 -11.48 3.37
N PHE A 33 0.09 -11.13 2.12
CA PHE A 33 -0.26 -11.93 0.96
C PHE A 33 0.95 -12.24 0.09
N GLU A 34 1.14 -13.51 -0.20
CA GLU A 34 1.94 -13.96 -1.32
C GLU A 34 0.96 -14.20 -2.48
N TYR A 35 0.95 -13.29 -3.49
CA TYR A 35 -0.05 -13.28 -4.54
C TYR A 35 0.53 -13.43 -5.95
N GLY A 36 1.76 -13.95 -6.04
CA GLY A 36 2.49 -14.07 -7.31
C GLY A 36 3.16 -12.76 -7.72
N GLN A 37 3.42 -11.85 -6.78
CA GLN A 37 4.24 -10.67 -7.01
C GLN A 37 5.67 -11.07 -7.42
N ARG A 38 6.29 -10.24 -8.26
CA ARG A 38 7.62 -10.52 -8.85
C ARG A 38 8.72 -10.86 -7.84
N HIS A 39 8.61 -10.35 -6.60
CA HIS A 39 9.68 -10.51 -5.61
C HIS A 39 9.12 -10.86 -4.23
N ALA A 40 9.65 -11.94 -3.64
CA ALA A 40 9.34 -12.36 -2.27
C ALA A 40 9.89 -11.41 -1.18
N ILE A 41 10.58 -10.34 -1.57
CA ILE A 41 11.20 -9.36 -0.65
C ILE A 41 10.15 -8.68 0.22
N GLU A 42 8.96 -8.44 -0.32
CA GLU A 42 7.85 -7.79 0.41
C GLU A 42 7.42 -8.61 1.63
N ILE A 43 7.29 -9.93 1.48
CA ILE A 43 6.93 -10.83 2.59
C ILE A 43 8.00 -10.82 3.68
N ALA A 44 9.28 -10.89 3.29
CA ALA A 44 10.37 -10.80 4.26
C ALA A 44 10.41 -9.43 4.96
N ALA A 45 10.05 -8.34 4.28
CA ALA A 45 9.92 -7.03 4.88
C ALA A 45 8.73 -6.97 5.85
N ALA A 46 7.57 -7.51 5.48
CA ALA A 46 6.40 -7.61 6.35
C ALA A 46 6.72 -8.38 7.64
N GLN A 47 7.43 -9.49 7.54
CA GLN A 47 7.86 -10.27 8.71
C GLN A 47 8.79 -9.47 9.64
N ARG A 48 9.78 -8.74 9.09
CA ARG A 48 10.68 -7.89 9.88
C ARG A 48 9.91 -6.76 10.57
N VAL A 49 9.02 -6.08 9.86
CA VAL A 49 8.17 -5.01 10.40
C VAL A 49 7.27 -5.55 11.51
N ALA A 50 6.60 -6.69 11.30
CA ALA A 50 5.76 -7.32 12.32
C ALA A 50 6.56 -7.67 13.58
N ALA A 51 7.75 -8.27 13.41
CA ALA A 51 8.64 -8.64 14.51
C ALA A 51 9.12 -7.41 15.29
N SER A 52 9.56 -6.34 14.59
CA SER A 52 10.05 -5.10 15.23
C SER A 52 8.96 -4.39 16.03
N MET A 53 7.71 -4.53 15.64
CA MET A 53 6.55 -3.98 16.35
C MET A 53 5.89 -4.97 17.31
N HIS A 54 6.53 -6.13 17.57
CA HIS A 54 6.05 -7.15 18.51
C HIS A 54 4.63 -7.65 18.20
N VAL A 55 4.29 -7.83 16.94
CA VAL A 55 3.03 -8.45 16.52
C VAL A 55 3.08 -9.94 16.81
N GLN A 56 2.14 -10.45 17.61
CA GLN A 56 2.14 -11.84 18.07
C GLN A 56 1.52 -12.80 17.05
N ASP A 57 0.53 -12.35 16.27
CA ASP A 57 -0.14 -13.16 15.23
C ASP A 57 0.06 -12.50 13.86
N HIS A 58 0.97 -13.05 13.08
CA HIS A 58 1.23 -12.63 11.70
C HIS A 58 1.00 -13.82 10.76
N ARG A 59 -0.04 -13.74 9.95
CA ARG A 59 -0.40 -14.77 8.98
C ARG A 59 -0.04 -14.35 7.56
N ILE A 60 0.37 -15.33 6.77
CA ILE A 60 0.67 -15.14 5.34
C ILE A 60 -0.30 -16.04 4.56
N ALA A 61 -1.14 -15.41 3.73
CA ALA A 61 -2.05 -16.11 2.84
C ALA A 61 -1.42 -16.19 1.45
N THR A 62 -1.39 -17.38 0.86
CA THR A 62 -0.93 -17.59 -0.51
C THR A 62 -2.13 -17.65 -1.44
N ILE A 63 -2.13 -16.79 -2.45
CA ILE A 63 -3.11 -16.73 -3.55
C ILE A 63 -2.33 -16.50 -4.85
N ASP A 64 -2.87 -16.89 -5.98
CA ASP A 64 -2.19 -16.67 -7.27
C ASP A 64 -3.02 -15.75 -8.16
N LEU A 65 -2.65 -14.45 -8.22
CA LEU A 65 -3.28 -13.47 -9.08
C LEU A 65 -2.67 -13.41 -10.48
N ARG A 66 -1.57 -14.13 -10.75
CA ARG A 66 -0.95 -14.23 -12.08
C ARG A 66 -1.88 -14.89 -13.08
N VAL A 67 -2.79 -15.75 -12.62
CA VAL A 67 -3.78 -16.42 -13.46
C VAL A 67 -4.70 -15.45 -14.22
N PHE A 68 -4.81 -14.22 -13.74
CA PHE A 68 -5.63 -13.17 -14.37
C PHE A 68 -4.83 -12.27 -15.30
N GLY A 69 -3.51 -12.15 -15.09
CA GLY A 69 -2.63 -11.24 -15.82
C GLY A 69 -2.99 -9.76 -15.63
N GLY A 70 -2.63 -8.94 -16.60
CA GLY A 70 -3.10 -7.56 -16.72
C GLY A 70 -2.43 -6.53 -15.82
N SER A 71 -1.36 -6.84 -15.10
CA SER A 71 -0.59 -5.89 -14.30
C SER A 71 0.90 -6.13 -14.43
N ALA A 72 1.69 -5.06 -14.51
CA ALA A 72 3.15 -5.14 -14.48
C ALA A 72 3.70 -5.76 -13.18
N LEU A 73 2.91 -5.89 -12.12
CA LEU A 73 3.34 -6.50 -10.86
C LEU A 73 3.10 -8.01 -10.81
N THR A 74 2.25 -8.56 -11.66
CA THR A 74 1.89 -10.00 -11.69
C THR A 74 2.11 -10.65 -13.05
N ASP A 75 2.48 -9.89 -14.08
CA ASP A 75 2.74 -10.38 -15.44
C ASP A 75 4.12 -9.93 -15.89
N GLU A 76 5.02 -10.88 -16.11
CA GLU A 76 6.42 -10.62 -16.51
C GLU A 76 6.54 -10.06 -17.93
N ALA A 77 5.53 -10.24 -18.78
CA ALA A 77 5.50 -9.69 -20.11
C ALA A 77 5.25 -8.16 -20.13
N ILE A 78 4.76 -7.61 -19.04
CA ILE A 78 4.49 -6.17 -18.89
C ILE A 78 5.64 -5.54 -18.11
N GLU A 79 6.39 -4.62 -18.71
CA GLU A 79 7.48 -3.93 -18.01
C GLU A 79 6.98 -3.01 -16.89
N VAL A 80 7.71 -2.97 -15.76
CA VAL A 80 7.50 -1.96 -14.73
C VAL A 80 8.09 -0.64 -15.22
N PRO A 81 7.29 0.43 -15.33
CA PRO A 81 7.77 1.72 -15.81
C PRO A 81 8.89 2.29 -14.94
N ARG A 82 9.94 2.80 -15.58
CA ARG A 82 11.09 3.45 -14.92
C ARG A 82 11.18 4.89 -15.37
N ARG A 83 11.29 5.82 -14.43
CA ARG A 83 11.61 7.22 -14.73
C ARG A 83 13.13 7.35 -14.87
N HIS A 84 13.61 7.66 -16.07
CA HIS A 84 14.99 8.07 -16.25
C HIS A 84 15.17 9.51 -15.77
N SER A 85 16.25 9.77 -15.02
CA SER A 85 16.62 11.11 -14.54
C SER A 85 17.07 12.09 -15.66
N GLU A 86 17.09 11.63 -16.91
CA GLU A 86 17.45 12.43 -18.06
C GLU A 86 16.20 12.92 -18.82
N ARG A 87 15.64 14.04 -18.34
CA ARG A 87 14.93 14.97 -19.21
C ARG A 87 15.51 16.36 -19.04
N SER A 88 16.64 16.56 -19.71
CA SER A 88 16.98 17.87 -20.25
C SER A 88 15.96 18.21 -21.35
N GLY A 89 15.20 19.29 -21.19
CA GLY A 89 14.76 20.16 -22.26
C GLY A 89 13.78 19.60 -23.28
N ALA A 90 12.57 19.22 -22.86
CA ALA A 90 11.41 19.32 -23.74
C ALA A 90 10.36 20.19 -23.04
N GLU A 91 10.37 21.47 -23.36
CA GLU A 91 9.33 22.41 -22.96
C GLU A 91 7.96 21.93 -23.48
N SER A 92 7.05 21.65 -22.56
CA SER A 92 5.63 21.55 -22.89
C SER A 92 5.16 22.94 -23.35
N ARG A 93 4.72 23.04 -24.61
CA ARG A 93 4.26 24.30 -25.22
C ARG A 93 2.88 24.76 -24.73
N ASN A 94 2.31 24.11 -23.70
CA ASN A 94 1.01 24.48 -23.15
C ASN A 94 1.06 24.62 -21.64
N PRO A 95 1.03 25.86 -21.10
CA PRO A 95 1.10 26.13 -19.65
C PRO A 95 -0.05 25.54 -18.84
N VAL A 96 -1.22 25.34 -19.45
CA VAL A 96 -2.43 24.80 -18.79
C VAL A 96 -2.28 23.29 -18.56
N GLU A 97 -1.70 22.56 -19.52
CA GLU A 97 -1.41 21.12 -19.36
C GLU A 97 -0.31 20.85 -18.32
N ALA A 98 0.71 21.71 -18.26
CA ALA A 98 1.76 21.62 -17.26
C ALA A 98 1.25 21.83 -15.83
N ALA A 99 0.34 22.78 -15.63
CA ALA A 99 -0.27 23.07 -14.33
C ALA A 99 -1.20 21.93 -13.86
N THR A 100 -1.97 21.33 -14.76
CA THR A 100 -2.87 20.22 -14.46
C THR A 100 -2.08 18.95 -14.12
N ARG A 101 -0.96 18.67 -14.82
CA ARG A 101 -0.05 17.56 -14.51
C ARG A 101 0.66 17.70 -13.17
N ALA A 102 1.04 18.91 -12.78
CA ALA A 102 1.66 19.19 -11.49
C ALA A 102 0.68 19.01 -10.32
N ALA A 103 -0.60 19.32 -10.52
CA ALA A 103 -1.62 19.25 -9.49
C ALA A 103 -2.16 17.82 -9.24
N THR A 104 -2.09 16.92 -10.24
CA THR A 104 -2.69 15.59 -10.14
C THR A 104 -1.70 14.48 -9.79
N GLY A 105 -0.38 14.72 -9.75
CA GLY A 105 0.62 13.67 -9.53
C GLY A 105 0.50 12.49 -10.50
N SER A 106 -0.23 12.69 -11.64
CA SER A 106 -0.58 11.65 -12.60
C SER A 106 0.68 11.09 -13.23
N LEU A 107 0.89 9.81 -13.04
CA LEU A 107 1.99 9.04 -13.59
C LEU A 107 1.75 8.85 -15.09
N ASP A 108 2.69 9.25 -15.93
CA ASP A 108 2.63 9.17 -17.41
C ASP A 108 2.59 7.72 -17.97
N PHE A 109 2.31 6.73 -17.13
CA PHE A 109 2.23 5.30 -17.47
C PHE A 109 0.83 4.73 -17.26
N ALA A 110 -0.19 5.57 -17.33
CA ALA A 110 -1.57 5.10 -17.35
C ALA A 110 -1.86 4.39 -18.68
N ARG A 111 -2.72 3.38 -18.63
CA ARG A 111 -3.40 2.85 -19.83
C ARG A 111 -4.26 3.96 -20.42
N ASP A 112 -4.81 3.76 -21.62
CA ASP A 112 -5.72 4.73 -22.26
C ASP A 112 -6.91 5.14 -21.39
N ASP A 113 -7.26 4.31 -20.38
CA ASP A 113 -8.30 4.54 -19.38
C ASP A 113 -7.84 5.34 -18.14
N GLY A 114 -6.59 5.78 -18.10
CA GLY A 114 -6.01 6.54 -16.96
C GLY A 114 -5.60 5.68 -15.74
N ILE A 115 -5.72 4.34 -15.82
CA ILE A 115 -5.35 3.42 -14.75
C ILE A 115 -3.88 3.01 -14.91
N PRO A 116 -3.02 3.13 -13.88
CA PRO A 116 -1.62 2.74 -13.96
C PRO A 116 -1.46 1.25 -14.30
N VAL A 117 -0.46 0.91 -15.12
CA VAL A 117 -0.16 -0.50 -15.49
C VAL A 117 0.28 -1.36 -14.30
N THR A 118 0.65 -0.73 -13.18
CA THR A 118 0.97 -1.38 -11.91
C THR A 118 -0.26 -1.71 -11.06
N TYR A 119 -1.44 -1.29 -11.48
CA TYR A 119 -2.68 -1.70 -10.82
C TYR A 119 -2.92 -3.21 -11.02
N VAL A 120 -2.98 -3.95 -9.93
CA VAL A 120 -3.39 -5.36 -9.94
C VAL A 120 -4.91 -5.41 -9.81
N PRO A 121 -5.64 -5.94 -10.81
CA PRO A 121 -7.10 -5.87 -10.83
C PRO A 121 -7.76 -6.42 -9.57
N ALA A 122 -8.59 -5.59 -8.93
CA ALA A 122 -9.38 -5.92 -7.72
C ALA A 122 -8.55 -6.45 -6.52
N ARG A 123 -7.25 -6.19 -6.47
CA ARG A 123 -6.36 -6.73 -5.42
C ARG A 123 -6.84 -6.38 -4.02
N ASN A 124 -7.18 -5.12 -3.75
CA ASN A 124 -7.64 -4.71 -2.42
C ASN A 124 -9.01 -5.30 -2.08
N THR A 125 -9.88 -5.55 -3.06
CA THR A 125 -11.16 -6.28 -2.85
C THR A 125 -10.88 -7.69 -2.34
N ILE A 126 -9.96 -8.42 -2.97
CA ILE A 126 -9.58 -9.79 -2.59
C ILE A 126 -8.95 -9.77 -1.18
N PHE A 127 -7.99 -8.88 -0.94
CA PHE A 127 -7.31 -8.80 0.35
C PHE A 127 -8.23 -8.42 1.50
N LEU A 128 -9.14 -7.47 1.28
CA LEU A 128 -10.15 -7.11 2.27
C LEU A 128 -11.14 -8.25 2.53
N SER A 129 -11.47 -9.07 1.52
CA SER A 129 -12.33 -10.24 1.71
C SER A 129 -11.66 -11.30 2.60
N TYR A 130 -10.37 -11.56 2.41
CA TYR A 130 -9.60 -12.43 3.30
C TYR A 130 -9.49 -11.83 4.71
N ALA A 131 -9.22 -10.54 4.82
CA ALA A 131 -9.15 -9.85 6.11
C ALA A 131 -10.48 -9.91 6.85
N LEU A 132 -11.59 -9.81 6.13
CA LEU A 132 -12.95 -9.91 6.69
C LEU A 132 -13.21 -11.30 7.27
N ALA A 133 -12.87 -12.36 6.54
CA ALA A 133 -12.97 -13.72 7.01
C ALA A 133 -12.08 -13.97 8.24
N PHE A 134 -10.85 -13.45 8.23
CA PHE A 134 -9.93 -13.55 9.36
C PHE A 134 -10.44 -12.78 10.59
N ALA A 135 -10.94 -11.56 10.40
CA ALA A 135 -11.53 -10.76 11.46
C ALA A 135 -12.70 -11.49 12.14
N GLU A 136 -13.56 -12.15 11.36
CA GLU A 136 -14.68 -12.92 11.89
C GLU A 136 -14.22 -14.11 12.73
N VAL A 137 -13.15 -14.82 12.31
CA VAL A 137 -12.57 -15.95 13.04
C VAL A 137 -12.00 -15.53 14.40
N ILE A 138 -11.30 -14.38 14.47
CA ILE A 138 -10.68 -13.89 15.72
C ILE A 138 -11.62 -12.99 16.54
N GLY A 139 -12.83 -12.74 16.05
CA GLY A 139 -13.82 -11.88 16.72
C GLY A 139 -13.48 -10.39 16.68
N ALA A 140 -12.59 -9.96 15.76
CA ALA A 140 -12.28 -8.54 15.53
C ALA A 140 -13.40 -7.87 14.73
N SER A 141 -13.59 -6.58 14.98
CA SER A 141 -14.56 -5.74 14.24
C SER A 141 -13.89 -4.66 13.40
N ASP A 142 -12.57 -4.55 13.46
CA ASP A 142 -11.81 -3.49 12.81
C ASP A 142 -10.74 -4.10 11.89
N ILE A 143 -10.67 -3.59 10.64
CA ILE A 143 -9.68 -3.97 9.65
C ILE A 143 -8.95 -2.71 9.22
N PHE A 144 -7.62 -2.69 9.34
CA PHE A 144 -6.77 -1.59 8.92
C PHE A 144 -6.15 -1.88 7.56
N ILE A 145 -6.21 -0.89 6.66
CA ILE A 145 -5.60 -0.94 5.33
C ILE A 145 -4.81 0.34 5.06
N GLY A 146 -3.59 0.19 4.54
CA GLY A 146 -2.65 1.28 4.27
C GLY A 146 -2.83 1.90 2.87
N VAL A 147 -4.06 2.10 2.42
CA VAL A 147 -4.32 2.80 1.15
C VAL A 147 -4.16 4.29 1.31
N ASN A 148 -3.67 4.93 0.25
CA ASN A 148 -3.51 6.36 0.13
C ASN A 148 -4.14 6.83 -1.19
N ALA A 149 -5.13 7.71 -1.12
CA ALA A 149 -5.81 8.24 -2.29
C ALA A 149 -5.08 9.43 -2.92
N VAL A 150 -4.18 10.09 -2.18
CA VAL A 150 -3.42 11.25 -2.68
C VAL A 150 -2.35 10.82 -3.68
N ASP A 151 -1.59 9.75 -3.34
CA ASP A 151 -0.49 9.27 -4.17
C ASP A 151 -0.94 8.27 -5.25
N TYR A 152 -2.04 7.54 -5.00
CA TYR A 152 -2.55 6.46 -5.85
C TYR A 152 -3.96 6.72 -6.33
N SER A 153 -4.27 7.96 -6.71
CA SER A 153 -5.60 8.37 -7.18
C SER A 153 -6.10 7.58 -8.40
N GLY A 154 -5.19 6.99 -9.20
CA GLY A 154 -5.51 6.13 -10.33
C GLY A 154 -5.93 4.70 -9.99
N TYR A 155 -5.83 4.26 -8.72
CA TYR A 155 -6.25 2.91 -8.35
C TYR A 155 -7.71 2.89 -7.90
N PRO A 156 -8.62 2.20 -8.65
CA PRO A 156 -10.05 2.19 -8.35
C PRO A 156 -10.37 1.69 -6.92
N ASP A 157 -9.58 0.74 -6.43
CA ASP A 157 -9.75 0.07 -5.13
C ASP A 157 -8.94 0.72 -3.98
N CYS A 158 -8.53 1.98 -4.16
CA CYS A 158 -7.95 2.83 -3.10
C CYS A 158 -8.82 4.04 -2.77
N ARG A 159 -9.94 4.25 -3.49
CA ARG A 159 -10.80 5.41 -3.36
C ARG A 159 -11.70 5.35 -2.11
N PRO A 160 -12.08 6.50 -1.52
CA PRO A 160 -12.99 6.55 -0.36
C PRO A 160 -14.31 5.83 -0.60
N GLU A 161 -14.89 5.97 -1.81
CA GLU A 161 -16.17 5.37 -2.19
C GLU A 161 -16.10 3.84 -2.19
N PHE A 162 -14.97 3.28 -2.67
CA PHE A 162 -14.73 1.84 -2.62
C PHE A 162 -14.70 1.33 -1.17
N LEU A 163 -13.95 2.00 -0.30
CA LEU A 163 -13.85 1.61 1.11
C LEU A 163 -15.21 1.70 1.84
N ALA A 164 -15.99 2.74 1.55
CA ALA A 164 -17.33 2.90 2.11
C ALA A 164 -18.28 1.78 1.63
N ALA A 165 -18.24 1.44 0.34
CA ALA A 165 -19.03 0.34 -0.22
C ALA A 165 -18.61 -1.01 0.37
N PHE A 166 -17.29 -1.26 0.50
CA PHE A 166 -16.78 -2.49 1.11
C PHE A 166 -17.19 -2.60 2.59
N GLN A 167 -17.18 -1.51 3.34
CA GLN A 167 -17.64 -1.50 4.73
C GLN A 167 -19.14 -1.84 4.83
N GLN A 168 -19.97 -1.37 3.89
CA GLN A 168 -21.39 -1.75 3.84
C GLN A 168 -21.53 -3.25 3.54
N LEU A 169 -20.77 -3.76 2.53
CA LEU A 169 -20.73 -5.19 2.22
C LEU A 169 -20.34 -6.01 3.45
N ALA A 170 -19.31 -5.61 4.19
CA ALA A 170 -18.86 -6.29 5.39
C ALA A 170 -19.96 -6.42 6.45
N GLY A 171 -20.79 -5.39 6.61
CA GLY A 171 -21.96 -5.43 7.51
C GLY A 171 -23.05 -6.39 7.06
N LEU A 172 -23.20 -6.65 5.76
CA LEU A 172 -24.22 -7.55 5.20
C LEU A 172 -23.74 -9.00 5.10
N ALA A 173 -22.45 -9.19 4.83
CA ALA A 173 -21.88 -10.47 4.44
C ALA A 173 -21.30 -11.29 5.60
N THR A 174 -21.30 -10.78 6.83
CA THR A 174 -20.70 -11.44 7.99
C THR A 174 -21.75 -11.81 9.04
N LYS A 175 -21.47 -12.88 9.79
CA LYS A 175 -22.27 -13.25 10.97
C LYS A 175 -22.33 -12.11 11.97
N ALA A 176 -21.18 -11.45 12.20
CA ALA A 176 -21.10 -10.31 13.11
C ALA A 176 -22.00 -9.14 12.66
N GLY A 177 -21.99 -8.83 11.36
CA GLY A 177 -22.83 -7.80 10.77
C GLY A 177 -24.32 -8.11 10.89
N VAL A 178 -24.74 -9.34 10.58
CA VAL A 178 -26.13 -9.81 10.74
C VAL A 178 -26.59 -9.76 12.20
N GLN A 179 -25.68 -9.96 13.15
CA GLN A 179 -25.93 -9.82 14.59
C GLN A 179 -25.90 -8.38 15.10
N GLY A 180 -25.81 -7.38 14.19
CA GLY A 180 -25.81 -5.97 14.54
C GLY A 180 -24.45 -5.42 15.01
N LYS A 181 -23.37 -6.18 14.93
CA LYS A 181 -22.00 -5.69 15.19
C LYS A 181 -21.51 -4.91 13.97
N ARG A 182 -21.01 -3.71 14.22
CA ARG A 182 -20.48 -2.86 13.15
C ARG A 182 -19.06 -3.30 12.78
N MET A 183 -18.86 -3.73 11.53
CA MET A 183 -17.54 -3.90 10.95
C MET A 183 -17.00 -2.55 10.49
N MET A 184 -15.72 -2.26 10.76
CA MET A 184 -15.06 -1.00 10.43
C MET A 184 -13.85 -1.23 9.55
N ILE A 185 -13.86 -0.63 8.35
CA ILE A 185 -12.67 -0.54 7.49
C ILE A 185 -11.96 0.76 7.79
N ARG A 186 -10.76 0.68 8.34
CA ARG A 186 -9.95 1.82 8.76
C ARG A 186 -8.81 2.06 7.78
N ALA A 187 -8.82 3.22 7.14
CA ALA A 187 -7.79 3.67 6.21
C ALA A 187 -7.15 4.97 6.73
N PRO A 188 -6.29 4.89 7.75
CA PRO A 188 -5.81 6.09 8.45
C PRO A 188 -4.92 6.99 7.61
N LEU A 189 -4.39 6.50 6.48
CA LEU A 189 -3.51 7.24 5.59
C LEU A 189 -4.24 7.86 4.39
N LEU A 190 -5.55 7.64 4.25
CA LEU A 190 -6.32 7.91 3.03
C LEU A 190 -6.15 9.34 2.49
N ALA A 191 -6.10 10.33 3.37
CA ALA A 191 -6.00 11.74 3.02
C ALA A 191 -4.61 12.36 3.27
N LEU A 192 -3.61 11.55 3.63
CA LEU A 192 -2.26 12.04 3.93
C LEU A 192 -1.38 12.01 2.69
N SER A 193 -0.55 13.04 2.52
CA SER A 193 0.56 13.01 1.57
C SER A 193 1.67 12.05 2.04
N LYS A 194 2.54 11.62 1.12
CA LYS A 194 3.67 10.74 1.47
C LYS A 194 4.58 11.36 2.54
N ALA A 195 4.80 12.66 2.49
CA ALA A 195 5.58 13.37 3.48
C ALA A 195 4.92 13.34 4.88
N GLU A 196 3.60 13.48 4.95
CA GLU A 196 2.86 13.39 6.21
C GLU A 196 2.90 11.97 6.78
N ILE A 197 2.78 10.95 5.92
CA ILE A 197 2.91 9.54 6.31
C ILE A 197 4.31 9.27 6.89
N VAL A 198 5.37 9.76 6.25
CA VAL A 198 6.74 9.63 6.76
C VAL A 198 6.89 10.31 8.11
N ARG A 199 6.41 11.57 8.26
CA ARG A 199 6.49 12.30 9.54
C ARG A 199 5.73 11.57 10.65
N GLU A 200 4.55 11.04 10.36
CA GLU A 200 3.77 10.29 11.33
C GLU A 200 4.47 8.99 11.73
N GLY A 201 5.04 8.25 10.76
CA GLY A 201 5.83 7.06 11.05
C GLY A 201 7.06 7.35 11.92
N VAL A 202 7.77 8.44 11.67
CA VAL A 202 8.90 8.88 12.53
C VAL A 202 8.44 9.15 13.96
N LYS A 203 7.32 9.88 14.14
CA LYS A 203 6.75 10.14 15.48
C LYS A 203 6.37 8.86 16.22
N LEU A 204 5.91 7.84 15.47
CA LEU A 204 5.50 6.56 16.03
C LEU A 204 6.66 5.56 16.19
N GLY A 205 7.89 5.96 15.83
CA GLY A 205 9.08 5.11 15.95
C GLY A 205 9.14 3.97 14.92
N VAL A 206 8.53 4.13 13.76
CA VAL A 206 8.61 3.16 12.68
C VAL A 206 10.03 3.11 12.13
N ASP A 207 10.65 1.92 12.15
CA ASP A 207 11.94 1.70 11.49
C ASP A 207 11.74 1.47 9.98
N PHE A 208 11.88 2.54 9.22
CA PHE A 208 11.74 2.49 7.77
C PHE A 208 12.84 1.70 7.04
N ALA A 209 13.96 1.38 7.70
CA ALA A 209 15.00 0.52 7.12
C ALA A 209 14.51 -0.92 6.92
N LEU A 210 13.50 -1.34 7.67
CA LEU A 210 12.89 -2.67 7.57
C LEU A 210 11.88 -2.78 6.42
N THR A 211 11.44 -1.64 5.86
CA THR A 211 10.38 -1.58 4.86
C THR A 211 10.94 -1.69 3.43
N HIS A 212 10.14 -2.26 2.52
CA HIS A 212 10.46 -2.36 1.11
C HIS A 212 9.27 -1.94 0.25
N SER A 213 9.48 -1.01 -0.68
CA SER A 213 8.42 -0.47 -1.55
C SER A 213 8.73 -0.60 -3.04
N CYS A 214 9.95 -1.02 -3.41
CA CYS A 214 10.41 -1.05 -4.79
C CYS A 214 9.70 -2.15 -5.61
N TYR A 215 9.19 -1.80 -6.79
CA TYR A 215 8.56 -2.75 -7.71
C TYR A 215 9.56 -3.56 -8.56
N ALA A 216 10.80 -3.09 -8.69
CA ALA A 216 11.84 -3.72 -9.49
C ALA A 216 13.20 -3.60 -8.76
N PRO A 217 13.38 -4.28 -7.63
CA PRO A 217 14.65 -4.24 -6.88
C PRO A 217 15.78 -4.90 -7.68
N ALA A 218 17.01 -4.49 -7.38
CA ALA A 218 18.21 -5.14 -7.90
C ALA A 218 18.43 -6.54 -7.28
N GLU A 219 19.32 -7.34 -7.84
CA GLU A 219 19.65 -8.69 -7.35
C GLU A 219 20.08 -8.69 -5.87
N ASP A 220 20.82 -7.67 -5.46
CA ASP A 220 21.27 -7.46 -4.08
C ASP A 220 20.20 -6.84 -3.16
N ARG A 221 18.96 -6.79 -3.62
CA ARG A 221 17.78 -6.25 -2.93
C ARG A 221 17.79 -4.74 -2.69
N ALA A 222 18.72 -3.98 -3.29
CA ALA A 222 18.66 -2.53 -3.26
C ALA A 222 17.43 -2.03 -4.06
N ALA A 223 16.82 -0.95 -3.63
CA ALA A 223 15.72 -0.34 -4.36
C ALA A 223 16.22 0.30 -5.66
N CYS A 224 15.47 0.17 -6.76
CA CYS A 224 15.91 0.66 -8.07
C CYS A 224 15.99 2.21 -8.16
N GLY A 225 15.38 2.93 -7.24
CA GLY A 225 15.36 4.39 -7.23
C GLY A 225 14.52 5.06 -8.35
N CYS A 226 14.09 4.30 -9.36
CA CYS A 226 13.49 4.86 -10.59
C CYS A 226 12.05 4.43 -10.87
N CYS A 227 11.51 3.38 -10.25
CA CYS A 227 10.08 3.05 -10.38
C CYS A 227 9.22 4.05 -9.60
N ASP A 228 7.94 4.12 -9.93
CA ASP A 228 7.00 5.08 -9.32
C ASP A 228 6.97 4.99 -7.79
N SER A 229 6.96 3.79 -7.23
CA SER A 229 6.97 3.62 -5.78
C SER A 229 8.26 4.16 -5.14
N CYS A 230 9.43 3.97 -5.77
CA CYS A 230 10.68 4.55 -5.30
C CYS A 230 10.66 6.08 -5.38
N GLN A 231 10.13 6.64 -6.48
CA GLN A 231 10.07 8.09 -6.67
C GLN A 231 9.14 8.75 -5.65
N LEU A 232 7.96 8.18 -5.40
CA LEU A 232 7.02 8.63 -4.37
C LEU A 232 7.65 8.56 -2.97
N ARG A 233 8.34 7.46 -2.67
CA ARG A 233 9.04 7.29 -1.40
C ARG A 233 10.14 8.34 -1.22
N LEU A 234 11.03 8.52 -2.18
CA LEU A 234 12.11 9.50 -2.15
C LEU A 234 11.59 10.93 -2.01
N ALA A 235 10.53 11.29 -2.75
CA ALA A 235 9.87 12.58 -2.63
C ALA A 235 9.30 12.78 -1.21
N GLY A 236 8.60 11.79 -0.67
CA GLY A 236 8.02 11.84 0.66
C GLY A 236 9.07 12.04 1.75
N PHE A 237 10.18 11.30 1.73
CA PHE A 237 11.28 11.48 2.68
C PHE A 237 11.94 12.86 2.56
N ARG A 238 12.21 13.31 1.32
CA ARG A 238 12.78 14.65 1.06
C ARG A 238 11.88 15.77 1.60
N GLU A 239 10.58 15.72 1.32
CA GLU A 239 9.61 16.71 1.76
C GLU A 239 9.32 16.63 3.27
N ALA A 240 9.50 15.46 3.88
CA ALA A 240 9.45 15.31 5.31
C ALA A 240 10.68 15.87 6.02
N GLY A 241 11.77 16.16 5.29
CA GLY A 241 13.06 16.61 5.85
C GLY A 241 13.82 15.48 6.56
N VAL A 242 13.57 14.24 6.19
CA VAL A 242 14.17 13.03 6.80
C VAL A 242 14.93 12.25 5.73
N LYS A 243 16.09 11.70 6.08
CA LYS A 243 16.84 10.84 5.17
C LYS A 243 16.18 9.46 5.08
N ASP A 244 15.94 8.98 3.87
CA ASP A 244 15.48 7.60 3.68
C ASP A 244 16.59 6.61 4.07
N PRO A 245 16.34 5.66 4.98
CA PRO A 245 17.36 4.76 5.49
C PRO A 245 17.66 3.57 4.56
N ILE A 246 16.85 3.30 3.51
CA ILE A 246 17.11 2.17 2.61
C ILE A 246 18.19 2.49 1.58
N ARG A 247 18.76 1.42 1.01
CA ARG A 247 19.76 1.54 -0.06
C ARG A 247 19.09 1.55 -1.44
N TYR A 248 19.60 2.42 -2.29
CA TYR A 248 19.25 2.52 -3.71
C TYR A 248 20.45 2.14 -4.59
N VAL A 249 20.19 1.63 -5.81
CA VAL A 249 21.24 1.40 -6.83
C VAL A 249 21.64 2.68 -7.54
#